data_d1a271c3b3dd2a13230565076beb535b
#
_entry.id   d1a271c3b3dd2a13230565076beb535b
#
_cell.length_a   1.000
_cell.length_b   1.000
_cell.length_c   1.000
_cell.angle_alpha   90.00
_cell.angle_beta   90.00
_cell.angle_gamma   90.00
#
_symmetry.space_group_name_H-M   'P 1'
#
loop_
_entity.id
_entity.type
_entity.pdbx_description
1 polymer ?
#
loop_
_entity_poly.entity_id
_entity_poly.type
_entity_poly.pdbx_seq_one_letter_code
_entity_poly.pdbx_strand_id
1 'polypeptide(L)'
;LSLHDALPISITMDAFQKGLPFPGFIATFSLMLCLVFFAFTTILGWDYYGERCVEYLFNRNKAVVKGYRWLYILAVFIGPYMTVAAVWNIADIFNALMAFPNLIALLALSGVVVKETKEFHAKHKGSY
;
A
#
# COMPACT_ATOMS: atom_id res chain seq x y z
N LEU A 1 -23.03 -5.60 -5.56
CA LEU A 1 -22.35 -4.48 -4.87
C LEU A 1 -23.25 -4.05 -3.72
N SER A 2 -22.77 -4.18 -2.48
CA SER A 2 -23.54 -3.71 -1.34
C SER A 2 -23.54 -2.18 -1.33
N LEU A 3 -24.58 -1.59 -0.75
CA LEU A 3 -24.73 -0.13 -0.63
C LEU A 3 -23.51 0.49 0.07
N HIS A 4 -22.91 -0.23 1.03
CA HIS A 4 -21.71 0.18 1.75
C HIS A 4 -20.44 0.25 0.89
N ASP A 5 -20.34 -0.56 -0.16
CA ASP A 5 -19.15 -0.59 -1.04
C ASP A 5 -19.21 0.53 -2.10
N ALA A 6 -20.41 0.96 -2.47
CA ALA A 6 -20.63 2.02 -3.46
C ALA A 6 -20.57 3.44 -2.86
N LEU A 7 -20.85 3.59 -1.56
CA LEU A 7 -20.92 4.87 -0.87
C LEU A 7 -19.63 5.71 -0.98
N PRO A 8 -18.41 5.19 -0.73
CA PRO A 8 -17.19 6.00 -0.79
C PRO A 8 -16.92 6.56 -2.19
N ILE A 9 -17.18 5.74 -3.21
CA ILE A 9 -16.96 6.13 -4.62
C ILE A 9 -17.99 7.18 -5.05
N SER A 10 -19.26 7.02 -4.67
CA SER A 10 -20.32 7.97 -5.00
C SER A 10 -20.13 9.33 -4.33
N ILE A 11 -19.68 9.35 -3.06
CA ILE A 11 -19.39 10.57 -2.31
C ILE A 11 -18.22 11.32 -2.96
N THR A 12 -17.15 10.62 -3.32
CA THR A 12 -15.98 11.21 -3.99
C THR A 12 -16.38 11.79 -5.36
N MET A 13 -17.19 11.07 -6.10
CA MET A 13 -17.68 11.50 -7.41
C MET A 13 -18.56 12.75 -7.31
N ASP A 14 -19.47 12.80 -6.34
CA ASP A 14 -20.33 13.97 -6.08
C ASP A 14 -19.50 15.18 -5.63
N ALA A 15 -18.51 14.98 -4.77
CA ALA A 15 -17.57 16.02 -4.35
C ALA A 15 -16.77 16.58 -5.53
N PHE A 16 -16.29 15.74 -6.45
CA PHE A 16 -15.58 16.17 -7.66
C PHE A 16 -16.47 16.94 -8.62
N GLN A 17 -17.72 16.50 -8.81
CA GLN A 17 -18.69 17.18 -9.68
C GLN A 17 -19.10 18.56 -9.15
N LYS A 18 -19.17 18.71 -7.82
CA LYS A 18 -19.56 19.99 -7.18
C LYS A 18 -18.38 20.94 -6.96
N GLY A 19 -17.17 20.39 -6.77
CA GLY A 19 -15.97 21.16 -6.44
C GLY A 19 -15.22 21.71 -7.66
N LEU A 20 -15.39 21.11 -8.85
CA LEU A 20 -14.71 21.55 -10.06
C LEU A 20 -15.59 22.48 -10.91
N PRO A 21 -15.04 23.60 -11.43
CA PRO A 21 -15.78 24.55 -12.28
C PRO A 21 -16.00 24.04 -13.71
N PHE A 22 -15.97 22.72 -13.90
CA PHE A 22 -16.13 22.07 -15.20
C PHE A 22 -17.46 21.31 -15.29
N PRO A 23 -17.98 21.03 -16.50
CA PRO A 23 -19.13 20.16 -16.66
C PRO A 23 -18.93 18.81 -15.97
N GLY A 24 -19.96 18.28 -15.30
CA GLY A 24 -19.88 17.07 -14.48
C GLY A 24 -19.31 15.85 -15.20
N PHE A 25 -19.47 15.77 -16.54
CA PHE A 25 -18.87 14.72 -17.35
C PHE A 25 -17.33 14.78 -17.33
N ILE A 26 -16.74 15.97 -17.46
CA ILE A 26 -15.29 16.16 -17.44
C ILE A 26 -14.73 15.82 -16.05
N ALA A 27 -15.42 16.25 -14.99
CA ALA A 27 -15.04 15.93 -13.62
C ALA A 27 -15.02 14.41 -13.38
N THR A 28 -16.06 13.69 -13.79
CA THR A 28 -16.16 12.25 -13.68
C THR A 28 -15.08 11.52 -14.48
N PHE A 29 -14.87 11.92 -15.75
CA PHE A 29 -13.85 11.33 -16.60
C PHE A 29 -12.44 11.54 -16.04
N SER A 30 -12.13 12.74 -15.56
CA SER A 30 -10.87 13.09 -14.90
C SER A 30 -10.62 12.22 -13.68
N LEU A 31 -11.63 12.05 -12.82
CA LEU A 31 -11.54 11.20 -11.64
C LEU A 31 -11.26 9.73 -12.02
N MET A 32 -12.00 9.20 -12.99
CA MET A 32 -11.79 7.82 -13.47
C MET A 32 -10.38 7.62 -14.01
N LEU A 33 -9.88 8.57 -14.80
CA LEU A 33 -8.52 8.51 -15.34
C LEU A 33 -7.46 8.52 -14.23
N CYS A 34 -7.63 9.41 -13.25
CA CYS A 34 -6.74 9.45 -12.07
C CYS A 34 -6.76 8.13 -11.29
N LEU A 35 -7.93 7.54 -11.08
CA LEU A 35 -8.06 6.25 -10.39
C LEU A 35 -7.37 5.11 -11.15
N VAL A 36 -7.48 5.08 -12.48
CA VAL A 36 -6.79 4.08 -13.31
C VAL A 36 -5.27 4.23 -13.19
N PHE A 37 -4.73 5.44 -13.32
CA PHE A 37 -3.30 5.68 -13.14
C PHE A 37 -2.83 5.36 -11.73
N PHE A 38 -3.60 5.74 -10.72
CA PHE A 38 -3.28 5.44 -9.33
C PHE A 38 -3.24 3.93 -9.07
N ALA A 39 -4.24 3.19 -9.54
CA ALA A 39 -4.27 1.74 -9.42
C ALA A 39 -3.08 1.08 -10.14
N PHE A 40 -2.77 1.52 -11.36
CA PHE A 40 -1.65 1.00 -12.14
C PHE A 40 -0.30 1.24 -11.45
N THR A 41 -0.04 2.46 -11.00
CA THR A 41 1.20 2.80 -10.30
C THR A 41 1.33 2.07 -8.97
N THR A 42 0.21 1.88 -8.26
CA THR A 42 0.17 1.12 -7.01
C THR A 42 0.52 -0.35 -7.24
N ILE A 43 -0.07 -0.99 -8.25
CA ILE A 43 0.24 -2.38 -8.60
C ILE A 43 1.73 -2.54 -8.92
N LEU A 44 2.32 -1.67 -9.75
CA LEU A 44 3.73 -1.71 -10.09
C LEU A 44 4.64 -1.46 -8.88
N GLY A 45 4.29 -0.50 -8.03
CA GLY A 45 5.04 -0.18 -6.82
C GLY A 45 5.07 -1.36 -5.84
N TRP A 46 3.94 -1.98 -5.57
CA TRP A 46 3.85 -3.13 -4.67
C TRP A 46 4.55 -4.37 -5.21
N ASP A 47 4.48 -4.62 -6.53
CA ASP A 47 5.25 -5.69 -7.17
C ASP A 47 6.75 -5.50 -6.95
N TYR A 48 7.24 -4.29 -7.17
CA TYR A 48 8.65 -3.96 -6.96
C TYR A 48 9.10 -4.16 -5.51
N TYR A 49 8.34 -3.66 -4.54
CA TYR A 49 8.66 -3.84 -3.12
C TYR A 49 8.63 -5.31 -2.71
N GLY A 50 7.62 -6.05 -3.13
CA GLY A 50 7.52 -7.47 -2.84
C GLY A 50 8.66 -8.27 -3.47
N GLU A 51 9.06 -7.96 -4.70
CA GLU A 51 10.21 -8.58 -5.36
C GLU A 51 11.51 -8.35 -4.55
N ARG A 52 11.75 -7.12 -4.06
CA ARG A 52 12.91 -6.81 -3.22
C ARG A 52 12.91 -7.59 -1.91
N CYS A 53 11.75 -7.73 -1.27
CA CYS A 53 11.62 -8.55 -0.07
C CYS A 53 11.94 -10.04 -0.35
N VAL A 54 11.41 -10.59 -1.43
CA VAL A 54 11.67 -11.97 -1.84
C VAL A 54 13.15 -12.18 -2.19
N GLU A 55 13.77 -11.25 -2.91
CA GLU A 55 15.21 -11.30 -3.21
C GLU A 55 16.06 -11.33 -1.94
N TYR A 56 15.70 -10.52 -0.95
CA TYR A 56 16.40 -10.48 0.32
C TYR A 56 16.26 -11.78 1.11
N LEU A 57 15.03 -12.29 1.24
CA LEU A 57 14.72 -13.49 2.03
C LEU A 57 15.32 -14.77 1.42
N PHE A 58 15.37 -14.87 0.10
CA PHE A 58 15.81 -16.07 -0.62
C PHE A 58 17.18 -15.91 -1.29
N ASN A 59 18.01 -15.02 -0.76
CA ASN A 59 19.41 -14.83 -1.18
C ASN A 59 19.56 -14.66 -2.71
N ARG A 60 18.68 -13.86 -3.31
CA ARG A 60 18.65 -13.55 -4.77
C ARG A 60 18.46 -14.76 -5.69
N ASN A 61 17.74 -15.76 -5.23
CA ASN A 61 17.44 -16.92 -6.07
C ASN A 61 16.47 -16.52 -7.21
N LYS A 62 16.98 -16.46 -8.43
CA LYS A 62 16.22 -16.04 -9.62
C LYS A 62 14.96 -16.88 -9.89
N ALA A 63 14.97 -18.16 -9.52
CA ALA A 63 13.82 -19.04 -9.71
C ALA A 63 12.67 -18.65 -8.78
N VAL A 64 12.97 -18.30 -7.53
CA VAL A 64 11.97 -17.88 -6.53
C VAL A 64 11.38 -16.52 -6.91
N VAL A 65 12.21 -15.56 -7.32
CA VAL A 65 11.75 -14.25 -7.80
C VAL A 65 10.84 -14.38 -9.02
N LYS A 66 11.20 -15.24 -9.97
CA LYS A 66 10.34 -15.53 -11.13
C LYS A 66 9.01 -16.16 -10.72
N GLY A 67 9.03 -17.08 -9.76
CA GLY A 67 7.81 -17.67 -9.20
C GLY A 67 6.91 -16.64 -8.53
N TYR A 68 7.50 -15.72 -7.74
CA TYR A 68 6.77 -14.62 -7.12
C TYR A 68 6.08 -13.72 -8.16
N ARG A 69 6.77 -13.32 -9.22
CA ARG A 69 6.18 -12.49 -10.29
C ARG A 69 4.97 -13.17 -10.95
N TRP A 70 5.08 -14.45 -11.25
CA TRP A 70 3.95 -15.21 -11.81
C TRP A 70 2.77 -15.28 -10.84
N LEU A 71 3.03 -15.51 -9.57
CA LEU A 71 2.00 -15.55 -8.53
C LEU A 71 1.34 -14.17 -8.35
N TYR A 72 2.13 -13.09 -8.40
CA TYR A 72 1.63 -11.73 -8.32
C TYR A 72 0.73 -11.37 -9.51
N ILE A 73 1.15 -11.69 -10.74
CA ILE A 73 0.35 -11.48 -11.96
C ILE A 73 -0.98 -12.23 -11.86
N LEU A 74 -0.95 -13.49 -11.41
CA LEU A 74 -2.15 -14.28 -11.20
C LEU A 74 -3.08 -13.65 -10.16
N ALA A 75 -2.54 -13.16 -9.04
CA ALA A 75 -3.32 -12.48 -8.00
C ALA A 75 -3.99 -11.20 -8.53
N VAL A 76 -3.26 -10.38 -9.30
CA VAL A 76 -3.81 -9.18 -9.94
C VAL A 76 -4.92 -9.52 -10.93
N PHE A 77 -4.78 -10.65 -11.65
CA PHE A 77 -5.79 -11.07 -12.62
C PHE A 77 -7.05 -11.63 -11.95
N ILE A 78 -6.90 -12.32 -10.83
CA ILE A 78 -8.02 -12.93 -10.07
C ILE A 78 -8.75 -11.86 -9.22
N GLY A 79 -8.02 -10.84 -8.74
CA GLY A 79 -8.56 -9.80 -7.85
C GLY A 79 -9.90 -9.21 -8.28
N PRO A 80 -10.09 -8.78 -9.54
CA PRO A 80 -11.35 -8.20 -10.01
C PRO A 80 -12.56 -9.16 -9.99
N TYR A 81 -12.30 -10.47 -9.94
CA TYR A 81 -13.37 -11.48 -9.87
C TYR A 81 -13.78 -11.81 -8.42
N MET A 82 -13.02 -11.35 -7.44
CA MET A 82 -13.34 -11.55 -6.03
C MET A 82 -14.35 -10.53 -5.55
N THR A 83 -15.14 -10.89 -4.55
CA THR A 83 -16.02 -9.94 -3.87
C THR A 83 -15.19 -8.95 -3.05
N VAL A 84 -15.64 -7.70 -2.96
CA VAL A 84 -14.95 -6.65 -2.20
C VAL A 84 -14.74 -7.08 -0.74
N ALA A 85 -15.75 -7.71 -0.12
CA ALA A 85 -15.64 -8.23 1.23
C ALA A 85 -14.54 -9.30 1.39
N ALA A 86 -14.40 -10.21 0.43
CA ALA A 86 -13.34 -11.21 0.46
C ALA A 86 -11.95 -10.59 0.34
N VAL A 87 -11.78 -9.58 -0.52
CA VAL A 87 -10.52 -8.85 -0.67
C VAL A 87 -10.15 -8.13 0.62
N TRP A 88 -11.10 -7.44 1.27
CA TRP A 88 -10.86 -6.76 2.53
C TRP A 88 -10.49 -7.74 3.65
N ASN A 89 -11.20 -8.84 3.80
CA ASN A 89 -10.88 -9.85 4.82
C ASN A 89 -9.47 -10.43 4.63
N ILE A 90 -9.08 -10.71 3.39
CA ILE A 90 -7.72 -11.19 3.08
C ILE A 90 -6.68 -10.11 3.41
N ALA A 91 -6.93 -8.86 3.04
CA ALA A 91 -6.04 -7.75 3.32
C ALA A 91 -5.86 -7.56 4.84
N ASP A 92 -6.92 -7.64 5.62
CA ASP A 92 -6.88 -7.51 7.09
C ASP A 92 -6.07 -8.64 7.74
N ILE A 93 -6.22 -9.88 7.26
CA ILE A 93 -5.42 -11.01 7.73
C ILE A 93 -3.92 -10.77 7.47
N PHE A 94 -3.55 -10.36 6.25
CA PHE A 94 -2.16 -10.09 5.93
C PHE A 94 -1.60 -8.87 6.69
N ASN A 95 -2.40 -7.83 6.89
CA ASN A 95 -2.02 -6.68 7.72
C ASN A 95 -1.75 -7.10 9.17
N ALA A 96 -2.61 -7.93 9.76
CA ALA A 96 -2.41 -8.46 11.10
C ALA A 96 -1.14 -9.32 11.20
N LEU A 97 -0.90 -10.19 10.22
CA LEU A 97 0.33 -11.00 10.15
C LEU A 97 1.59 -10.14 10.01
N MET A 98 1.53 -9.03 9.28
CA MET A 98 2.65 -8.10 9.10
C MET A 98 2.89 -7.25 10.36
N ALA A 99 1.84 -6.89 11.09
CA ALA A 99 1.96 -6.08 12.30
C ALA A 99 2.75 -6.81 13.40
N PHE A 100 2.60 -8.13 13.52
CA PHE A 100 3.25 -8.92 14.56
C PHE A 100 4.79 -8.88 14.50
N PRO A 101 5.46 -9.25 13.38
CA PRO A 101 6.92 -9.15 13.29
C PRO A 101 7.43 -7.71 13.33
N ASN A 102 6.65 -6.76 12.81
CA ASN A 102 7.01 -5.35 12.84
C ASN A 102 7.03 -4.80 14.27
N LEU A 103 6.05 -5.17 15.10
CA LEU A 103 6.01 -4.80 16.51
C LEU A 103 7.21 -5.36 17.29
N ILE A 104 7.58 -6.63 17.05
CA ILE A 104 8.76 -7.26 17.66
C ILE A 104 10.03 -6.49 17.26
N ALA A 105 10.18 -6.16 15.97
CA ALA A 105 11.34 -5.42 15.48
C ALA A 105 11.43 -4.01 16.10
N LEU A 106 10.31 -3.30 16.22
CA LEU A 106 10.25 -1.97 16.85
C LEU A 106 10.65 -2.03 18.33
N LEU A 107 10.16 -3.03 19.06
CA LEU A 107 10.52 -3.22 20.47
C LEU A 107 12.01 -3.56 20.62
N ALA A 108 12.56 -4.42 19.78
CA ALA A 108 13.98 -4.77 19.80
C ALA A 108 14.88 -3.58 19.46
N LEU A 109 14.47 -2.73 18.51
CA LEU A 109 15.23 -1.56 18.07
C LEU A 109 15.01 -0.31 18.95
N SER A 110 14.05 -0.32 19.86
CA SER A 110 13.74 0.83 20.72
C SER A 110 14.95 1.32 21.52
N GLY A 111 15.77 0.39 22.04
CA GLY A 111 17.01 0.70 22.76
C GLY A 111 18.04 1.43 21.88
N VAL A 112 18.16 1.04 20.62
CA VAL A 112 19.07 1.69 19.65
C VAL A 112 18.61 3.12 19.36
N VAL A 113 17.30 3.32 19.13
CA VAL A 113 16.73 4.66 18.90
C VAL A 113 16.97 5.59 20.08
N VAL A 114 16.76 5.11 21.31
CA VAL A 114 17.02 5.89 22.52
C VAL A 114 18.51 6.27 22.65
N LYS A 115 19.41 5.34 22.35
CA LYS A 115 20.86 5.58 22.37
C LYS A 115 21.26 6.67 21.36
N GLU A 116 20.88 6.50 20.10
CA GLU A 116 21.18 7.44 19.03
C GLU A 116 20.60 8.84 19.30
N THR A 117 19.38 8.90 19.84
CA THR A 117 18.75 10.16 20.23
C THR A 117 19.53 10.87 21.34
N LYS A 118 19.99 10.13 22.35
CA LYS A 118 20.82 10.71 23.44
C LYS A 118 22.16 11.23 22.92
N GLU A 119 22.82 10.48 22.04
CA GLU A 119 24.09 10.89 21.43
C GLU A 119 23.91 12.14 20.55
N PHE A 120 22.82 12.21 19.79
CA PHE A 120 22.49 13.39 19.00
C PHE A 120 22.29 14.62 19.89
N HIS A 121 21.51 14.51 20.96
CA HIS A 121 21.30 15.61 21.89
C HIS A 121 22.59 16.02 22.61
N ALA A 122 23.45 15.07 22.97
CA ALA A 122 24.73 15.38 23.60
C ALA A 122 25.67 16.18 22.67
N LYS A 123 25.69 15.84 21.38
CA LYS A 123 26.50 16.56 20.38
C LYS A 123 25.98 17.95 20.05
N HIS A 124 24.67 18.20 20.16
CA HIS A 124 24.06 19.49 19.77
C HIS A 124 23.69 20.39 20.95
N LYS A 125 23.97 19.95 22.20
CA LYS A 125 23.69 20.73 23.42
C LYS A 125 24.53 22.01 23.58
N GLY A 126 25.50 22.25 22.69
CA GLY A 126 26.37 23.43 22.68
C GLY A 126 26.10 24.40 21.52
N SER A 127 25.04 24.21 20.75
CA SER A 127 24.77 24.98 19.52
C SER A 127 23.52 25.87 19.59
N TYR A 128 22.96 26.07 20.77
CA TYR A 128 21.88 27.05 21.03
C TYR A 128 22.27 27.99 22.16
#